data_cb3a2cb57ca3763af8fd234f684dc0dc
#
_entry.id   cb3a2cb57ca3763af8fd234f684dc0dc
#
_cell.length_a   1.000
_cell.length_b   1.000
_cell.length_c   1.000
_cell.angle_alpha   90.00
_cell.angle_beta   90.00
_cell.angle_gamma   90.00
#
_symmetry.space_group_name_H-M   'P 1'
#
loop_
_entity.id
_entity.type
_entity.pdbx_description
1 polymer ?
#
loop_
_entity_poly.entity_id
_entity_poly.type
_entity_poly.pdbx_seq_one_letter_code
_entity_poly.pdbx_strand_id
1 'polypeptide(L)'
;MFYKALKKGLCYSIIERNRRLVGRWNMLEKIIELTNEYIESMPKKERKKYGQFFTSMETARFMAGLYKLDEKTGRVSVLDAGAGSGILSCAFIERMETIDSIQEIELTCYENDENVLPLLKRNLEYCKEETRKKLTVNIVEDNYILSQYLDFNHMLGGNAEPKKYDFVIGNPPYMKIPKDAPEATAMPEVCYGAPNLYFIFASMGLFNLCENGEMVYIIPRSWTSGAYFKRFREYFLTEGKLEYIHLFVSRNKVFDKESVLQETIIIKVKKTSEKPETVTITSSKSNSDFGKLTSLTVPYDLVVAGSDYYVYLVTDENEVEVLKKLHKFDKTLPAIGVKMKTGLTVDFRNRDILRDEAEEGAIPLFYSQHIKQGKVEFPIQKEHEYVVTEQKGLMQDNKNYLFVKRFTAKEEPRSCLLYTSDAADEARSVD
;
A
#
# COMPACT_ATOMS: atom_id res chain seq x y z
N MET A 1 26.02 -13.37 21.33
CA MET A 1 26.48 -14.04 20.08
C MET A 1 25.37 -14.86 19.41
N PHE A 2 24.51 -15.55 20.12
CA PHE A 2 23.42 -16.39 19.60
C PHE A 2 22.32 -15.58 18.84
N TYR A 3 22.02 -14.38 19.26
CA TYR A 3 20.98 -13.53 18.62
C TYR A 3 21.37 -13.00 17.22
N LYS A 4 22.67 -12.86 16.93
CA LYS A 4 23.15 -12.48 15.57
C LYS A 4 23.12 -13.63 14.56
N ALA A 5 23.17 -14.87 15.02
CA ALA A 5 23.13 -16.06 14.16
C ALA A 5 21.72 -16.38 13.66
N LEU A 6 20.69 -16.18 14.49
CA LEU A 6 19.28 -16.35 14.11
C LEU A 6 18.80 -15.27 13.10
N LYS A 7 19.26 -14.01 13.24
CA LYS A 7 18.94 -12.92 12.29
C LYS A 7 19.48 -13.15 10.87
N LYS A 8 20.61 -13.84 10.71
CA LYS A 8 21.15 -14.22 9.39
C LYS A 8 20.46 -15.46 8.80
N GLY A 9 19.93 -16.34 9.64
CA GLY A 9 19.40 -17.63 9.21
C GLY A 9 18.10 -17.52 8.40
N LEU A 10 17.14 -16.66 8.81
CA LEU A 10 15.85 -16.55 8.11
C LEU A 10 15.98 -15.85 6.75
N CYS A 11 16.75 -14.76 6.68
CA CYS A 11 16.98 -14.06 5.41
C CYS A 11 17.85 -14.91 4.45
N TYR A 12 18.86 -15.62 4.99
CA TYR A 12 19.68 -16.56 4.21
C TYR A 12 18.87 -17.76 3.71
N SER A 13 17.93 -18.27 4.50
CA SER A 13 17.11 -19.42 4.08
C SER A 13 16.17 -19.08 2.93
N ILE A 14 15.61 -17.87 2.90
CA ILE A 14 14.77 -17.40 1.77
C ILE A 14 15.65 -17.20 0.51
N ILE A 15 16.82 -16.59 0.66
CA ILE A 15 17.75 -16.32 -0.45
C ILE A 15 18.44 -17.60 -0.96
N GLU A 16 18.88 -18.50 -0.08
CA GLU A 16 19.48 -19.78 -0.50
C GLU A 16 18.45 -20.76 -1.04
N ARG A 17 17.25 -20.82 -0.47
CA ARG A 17 16.15 -21.58 -1.10
C ARG A 17 15.86 -21.08 -2.51
N ASN A 18 15.82 -19.77 -2.73
CA ASN A 18 15.64 -19.21 -4.08
C ASN A 18 16.85 -19.51 -5.01
N ARG A 19 18.10 -19.52 -4.51
CA ARG A 19 19.29 -19.85 -5.33
C ARG A 19 19.35 -21.33 -5.77
N ARG A 20 18.88 -22.27 -4.94
CA ARG A 20 18.82 -23.71 -5.32
C ARG A 20 17.73 -24.00 -6.36
N LEU A 21 16.78 -23.09 -6.55
CA LEU A 21 15.69 -23.21 -7.52
C LEU A 21 16.05 -22.77 -8.94
N VAL A 22 17.11 -21.99 -9.12
CA VAL A 22 17.52 -21.39 -10.41
C VAL A 22 17.94 -22.42 -11.48
N GLY A 23 18.02 -23.71 -11.17
CA GLY A 23 18.55 -24.73 -12.08
C GLY A 23 17.50 -25.56 -12.87
N ARG A 24 16.18 -25.41 -12.67
CA ARG A 24 15.24 -26.40 -13.24
C ARG A 24 13.86 -25.95 -13.72
N TRP A 25 13.42 -24.71 -13.50
CA TRP A 25 12.02 -24.36 -13.80
C TRP A 25 11.92 -23.11 -14.68
N ASN A 26 11.51 -23.29 -15.93
CA ASN A 26 11.32 -22.21 -16.92
C ASN A 26 9.84 -21.84 -17.08
N MET A 27 8.94 -22.31 -16.20
CA MET A 27 7.49 -22.11 -16.36
C MET A 27 7.15 -20.61 -16.29
N LEU A 28 7.58 -19.93 -15.24
CA LEU A 28 7.33 -18.49 -15.07
C LEU A 28 8.03 -17.65 -16.16
N GLU A 29 9.22 -18.05 -16.61
CA GLU A 29 9.93 -17.37 -17.70
C GLU A 29 9.11 -17.39 -18.99
N LYS A 30 8.51 -18.53 -19.32
CA LYS A 30 7.63 -18.66 -20.52
C LYS A 30 6.38 -17.79 -20.38
N ILE A 31 5.75 -17.77 -19.21
CA ILE A 31 4.58 -16.91 -18.93
C ILE A 31 4.94 -15.44 -19.07
N ILE A 32 6.12 -15.01 -18.60
CA ILE A 32 6.62 -13.64 -18.76
C ILE A 32 6.85 -13.30 -20.24
N GLU A 33 7.44 -14.20 -21.01
CA GLU A 33 7.63 -14.01 -22.45
C GLU A 33 6.28 -13.76 -23.16
N LEU A 34 5.31 -14.66 -22.95
CA LEU A 34 3.97 -14.55 -23.53
C LEU A 34 3.23 -13.28 -23.09
N THR A 35 3.42 -12.87 -21.84
CA THR A 35 2.85 -11.63 -21.31
C THR A 35 3.52 -10.40 -21.92
N ASN A 36 4.84 -10.42 -22.13
CA ASN A 36 5.55 -9.33 -22.77
C ASN A 36 5.11 -9.11 -24.22
N GLU A 37 4.94 -10.19 -24.99
CA GLU A 37 4.38 -10.13 -26.34
C GLU A 37 2.99 -9.46 -26.34
N TYR A 38 2.14 -9.82 -25.38
CA TYR A 38 0.82 -9.20 -25.23
C TYR A 38 0.92 -7.71 -24.88
N ILE A 39 1.78 -7.33 -23.93
CA ILE A 39 2.01 -5.92 -23.55
C ILE A 39 2.48 -5.09 -24.76
N GLU A 40 3.39 -5.64 -25.58
CA GLU A 40 3.92 -4.96 -26.75
C GLU A 40 2.84 -4.74 -27.83
N SER A 41 1.89 -5.64 -27.94
CA SER A 41 0.75 -5.52 -28.85
C SER A 41 -0.31 -4.50 -28.41
N MET A 42 -0.35 -4.14 -27.11
CA MET A 42 -1.35 -3.23 -26.55
C MET A 42 -0.95 -1.76 -26.68
N PRO A 43 -1.88 -0.86 -27.07
CA PRO A 43 -1.67 0.59 -26.99
C PRO A 43 -1.47 1.03 -25.53
N LYS A 44 -0.45 1.88 -25.27
CA LYS A 44 -0.14 2.39 -23.91
C LYS A 44 -1.35 3.03 -23.22
N LYS A 45 -2.25 3.66 -23.98
CA LYS A 45 -3.45 4.33 -23.48
C LYS A 45 -4.47 3.34 -22.92
N GLU A 46 -4.63 2.17 -23.54
CA GLU A 46 -5.55 1.12 -23.09
C GLU A 46 -5.03 0.43 -21.84
N ARG A 47 -3.73 0.09 -21.81
CA ARG A 47 -3.07 -0.43 -20.58
C ARG A 47 -3.30 0.47 -19.37
N LYS A 48 -3.18 1.80 -19.56
CA LYS A 48 -3.39 2.80 -18.52
C LYS A 48 -4.86 2.90 -18.08
N LYS A 49 -5.81 2.68 -19.01
CA LYS A 49 -7.26 2.71 -18.76
C LYS A 49 -7.69 1.61 -17.78
N TYR A 50 -7.13 0.43 -17.92
CA TYR A 50 -7.47 -0.72 -17.08
C TYR A 50 -6.65 -0.81 -15.80
N GLY A 51 -5.68 0.11 -15.58
CA GLY A 51 -4.80 0.05 -14.41
C GLY A 51 -3.97 -1.23 -14.34
N GLN A 52 -3.77 -1.88 -15.47
CA GLN A 52 -3.07 -3.16 -15.57
C GLN A 52 -1.57 -2.93 -15.48
N PHE A 53 -0.99 -3.37 -14.37
CA PHE A 53 0.45 -3.38 -14.17
C PHE A 53 0.89 -4.82 -13.98
N PHE A 54 1.51 -5.37 -15.02
CA PHE A 54 2.01 -6.74 -14.93
C PHE A 54 3.22 -6.82 -14.02
N THR A 55 3.19 -7.79 -13.12
CA THR A 55 4.24 -8.02 -12.13
C THR A 55 5.50 -8.60 -12.81
N SER A 56 6.70 -8.11 -12.44
CA SER A 56 7.95 -8.72 -12.93
C SER A 56 8.16 -10.11 -12.34
N MET A 57 8.96 -10.92 -13.03
CA MET A 57 9.31 -12.28 -12.60
C MET A 57 9.91 -12.31 -11.20
N GLU A 58 10.87 -11.42 -10.94
CA GLU A 58 11.55 -11.32 -9.66
C GLU A 58 10.58 -10.96 -8.54
N THR A 59 9.69 -10.01 -8.78
CA THR A 59 8.65 -9.62 -7.81
C THR A 59 7.68 -10.77 -7.57
N ALA A 60 7.23 -11.46 -8.61
CA ALA A 60 6.31 -12.59 -8.48
C ALA A 60 6.91 -13.74 -7.68
N ARG A 61 8.16 -14.13 -7.98
CA ARG A 61 8.90 -15.14 -7.21
C ARG A 61 9.13 -14.71 -5.75
N PHE A 62 9.45 -13.45 -5.53
CA PHE A 62 9.60 -12.90 -4.19
C PHE A 62 8.29 -12.99 -3.39
N MET A 63 7.16 -12.58 -3.98
CA MET A 63 5.84 -12.67 -3.35
C MET A 63 5.46 -14.10 -3.01
N ALA A 64 5.58 -15.02 -3.97
CA ALA A 64 5.31 -16.45 -3.75
C ALA A 64 6.23 -17.08 -2.70
N GLY A 65 7.46 -16.56 -2.58
CA GLY A 65 8.44 -16.98 -1.58
C GLY A 65 8.12 -16.61 -0.13
N LEU A 66 7.18 -15.68 0.10
CA LEU A 66 6.83 -15.20 1.45
C LEU A 66 5.90 -16.15 2.21
N TYR A 67 5.24 -17.11 1.56
CA TYR A 67 4.33 -18.05 2.21
C TYR A 67 5.07 -19.04 3.11
N LYS A 68 4.49 -19.31 4.30
CA LYS A 68 4.94 -20.34 5.23
C LYS A 68 4.22 -21.65 4.85
N LEU A 69 4.99 -22.60 4.35
CA LEU A 69 4.48 -23.86 3.78
C LEU A 69 4.89 -25.10 4.56
N ASP A 70 5.71 -24.96 5.59
CA ASP A 70 6.35 -26.06 6.30
C ASP A 70 5.32 -26.98 7.01
N GLU A 71 4.16 -26.43 7.37
CA GLU A 71 3.07 -27.15 8.03
C GLU A 71 1.94 -27.62 7.06
N LYS A 72 2.04 -27.25 5.78
CA LYS A 72 1.02 -27.59 4.76
C LYS A 72 1.33 -28.93 4.13
N THR A 73 0.30 -29.78 4.05
CA THR A 73 0.40 -31.12 3.47
C THR A 73 -0.82 -31.45 2.60
N GLY A 74 -0.59 -32.29 1.61
CA GLY A 74 -1.64 -32.78 0.73
C GLY A 74 -2.14 -31.73 -0.26
N ARG A 75 -3.29 -31.11 0.01
CA ARG A 75 -3.95 -30.13 -0.86
C ARG A 75 -3.85 -28.72 -0.29
N VAL A 76 -3.64 -27.74 -1.17
CA VAL A 76 -3.71 -26.31 -0.85
C VAL A 76 -4.65 -25.61 -1.83
N SER A 77 -5.36 -24.59 -1.35
CA SER A 77 -6.23 -23.73 -2.15
C SER A 77 -5.68 -22.30 -2.20
N VAL A 78 -5.67 -21.70 -3.39
CA VAL A 78 -5.17 -20.34 -3.61
C VAL A 78 -6.13 -19.52 -4.48
N LEU A 79 -6.28 -18.25 -4.12
CA LEU A 79 -7.05 -17.25 -4.85
C LEU A 79 -6.10 -16.20 -5.43
N ASP A 80 -6.24 -15.92 -6.73
CA ASP A 80 -5.61 -14.78 -7.44
C ASP A 80 -6.74 -13.92 -8.03
N ALA A 81 -7.09 -12.85 -7.32
CA ALA A 81 -8.16 -11.96 -7.73
C ALA A 81 -7.60 -10.78 -8.54
N GLY A 82 -8.09 -10.62 -9.78
CA GLY A 82 -7.47 -9.75 -10.77
C GLY A 82 -6.19 -10.38 -11.32
N ALA A 83 -6.28 -11.64 -11.73
CA ALA A 83 -5.14 -12.50 -12.07
C ALA A 83 -4.32 -11.97 -13.26
N GLY A 84 -4.92 -11.11 -14.11
CA GLY A 84 -4.26 -10.59 -15.29
C GLY A 84 -3.79 -11.72 -16.21
N SER A 85 -2.49 -11.75 -16.51
CA SER A 85 -1.89 -12.82 -17.31
C SER A 85 -1.58 -14.12 -16.56
N GLY A 86 -1.82 -14.18 -15.24
CA GLY A 86 -1.53 -15.34 -14.38
C GLY A 86 -0.08 -15.45 -13.92
N ILE A 87 0.69 -14.37 -13.97
CA ILE A 87 2.10 -14.35 -13.51
C ILE A 87 2.22 -14.74 -12.03
N LEU A 88 1.39 -14.17 -11.15
CA LEU A 88 1.41 -14.48 -9.72
C LEU A 88 0.94 -15.90 -9.43
N SER A 89 -0.11 -16.34 -10.13
CA SER A 89 -0.58 -17.73 -10.10
C SER A 89 0.53 -18.71 -10.47
N CYS A 90 1.25 -18.44 -11.58
CA CYS A 90 2.37 -19.27 -12.02
C CYS A 90 3.52 -19.29 -11.01
N ALA A 91 3.89 -18.12 -10.46
CA ALA A 91 4.93 -18.04 -9.43
C ALA A 91 4.55 -18.84 -8.16
N PHE A 92 3.28 -18.82 -7.79
CA PHE A 92 2.77 -19.65 -6.69
C PHE A 92 2.90 -21.14 -7.02
N ILE A 93 2.49 -21.58 -8.22
CA ILE A 93 2.63 -22.97 -8.66
C ILE A 93 4.10 -23.41 -8.66
N GLU A 94 5.01 -22.61 -9.24
CA GLU A 94 6.47 -22.88 -9.17
C GLU A 94 6.96 -23.06 -7.73
N ARG A 95 6.46 -22.24 -6.79
CA ARG A 95 6.81 -22.35 -5.38
C ARG A 95 6.32 -23.65 -4.77
N MET A 96 5.10 -24.11 -5.13
CA MET A 96 4.56 -25.39 -4.64
C MET A 96 5.33 -26.59 -5.17
N GLU A 97 5.94 -26.51 -6.35
CA GLU A 97 6.81 -27.57 -6.90
C GLU A 97 7.99 -27.93 -5.98
N THR A 98 8.43 -26.97 -5.14
CA THR A 98 9.55 -27.15 -4.23
C THR A 98 9.17 -27.80 -2.91
N ILE A 99 7.89 -28.07 -2.67
CA ILE A 99 7.36 -28.60 -1.41
C ILE A 99 6.79 -29.98 -1.66
N ASP A 100 7.54 -31.01 -1.27
CA ASP A 100 7.17 -32.39 -1.52
C ASP A 100 5.90 -32.83 -0.78
N SER A 101 5.60 -32.22 0.39
CA SER A 101 4.40 -32.51 1.17
C SER A 101 3.10 -32.06 0.49
N ILE A 102 3.15 -31.09 -0.45
CA ILE A 102 1.98 -30.62 -1.20
C ILE A 102 1.88 -31.44 -2.48
N GLN A 103 0.71 -32.05 -2.73
CA GLN A 103 0.45 -32.88 -3.90
C GLN A 103 -0.59 -32.28 -4.84
N GLU A 104 -1.52 -31.50 -4.30
CA GLU A 104 -2.64 -30.92 -5.04
C GLU A 104 -2.75 -29.42 -4.81
N ILE A 105 -2.99 -28.68 -5.88
CA ILE A 105 -3.20 -27.22 -5.89
C ILE A 105 -4.58 -26.94 -6.49
N GLU A 106 -5.44 -26.27 -5.74
CA GLU A 106 -6.69 -25.70 -6.25
C GLU A 106 -6.54 -24.21 -6.42
N LEU A 107 -6.41 -23.76 -7.67
CA LEU A 107 -6.27 -22.35 -8.05
C LEU A 107 -7.63 -21.80 -8.51
N THR A 108 -8.03 -20.67 -7.92
CA THR A 108 -9.15 -19.87 -8.42
C THR A 108 -8.61 -18.51 -8.86
N CYS A 109 -8.89 -18.11 -10.10
CA CYS A 109 -8.54 -16.82 -10.67
C CYS A 109 -9.81 -16.04 -10.99
N TYR A 110 -9.89 -14.78 -10.56
CA TYR A 110 -10.89 -13.84 -11.08
C TYR A 110 -10.23 -12.89 -12.07
N GLU A 111 -10.81 -12.79 -13.24
CA GLU A 111 -10.44 -11.83 -14.28
C GLU A 111 -11.66 -11.52 -15.15
N ASN A 112 -11.93 -10.25 -15.37
CA ASN A 112 -13.11 -9.82 -16.14
C ASN A 112 -12.78 -9.01 -17.39
N ASP A 113 -11.48 -8.83 -17.70
CA ASP A 113 -11.08 -8.19 -18.96
C ASP A 113 -11.06 -9.24 -20.08
N GLU A 114 -12.03 -9.14 -20.96
CA GLU A 114 -12.18 -10.03 -22.11
C GLU A 114 -10.93 -10.09 -23.02
N ASN A 115 -10.13 -9.02 -23.04
CA ASN A 115 -8.89 -8.99 -23.83
C ASN A 115 -7.78 -9.81 -23.16
N VAL A 116 -7.73 -9.85 -21.82
CA VAL A 116 -6.69 -10.57 -21.06
C VAL A 116 -7.04 -12.03 -20.83
N LEU A 117 -8.32 -12.37 -20.75
CA LEU A 117 -8.80 -13.72 -20.48
C LEU A 117 -8.21 -14.81 -21.40
N PRO A 118 -8.08 -14.61 -22.73
CA PRO A 118 -7.45 -15.62 -23.60
C PRO A 118 -5.99 -15.89 -23.23
N LEU A 119 -5.25 -14.86 -22.83
CA LEU A 119 -3.87 -14.96 -22.37
C LEU A 119 -3.81 -15.74 -21.06
N LEU A 120 -4.65 -15.39 -20.08
CA LEU A 120 -4.74 -16.08 -18.79
C LEU A 120 -5.03 -17.57 -18.98
N LYS A 121 -6.06 -17.91 -19.77
CA LYS A 121 -6.44 -19.30 -20.05
C LYS A 121 -5.28 -20.08 -20.65
N ARG A 122 -4.61 -19.54 -21.67
CA ARG A 122 -3.44 -20.16 -22.32
C ARG A 122 -2.29 -20.36 -21.32
N ASN A 123 -2.00 -19.36 -20.52
CA ASN A 123 -0.90 -19.40 -19.59
C ASN A 123 -1.15 -20.43 -18.46
N LEU A 124 -2.36 -20.51 -17.93
CA LEU A 124 -2.70 -21.48 -16.88
C LEU A 124 -2.79 -22.92 -17.43
N GLU A 125 -3.20 -23.12 -18.69
CA GLU A 125 -3.15 -24.44 -19.30
C GLU A 125 -1.69 -24.90 -19.45
N TYR A 126 -0.78 -24.01 -19.90
CA TYR A 126 0.65 -24.29 -19.91
C TYR A 126 1.17 -24.66 -18.51
N CYS A 127 0.81 -23.92 -17.46
CA CYS A 127 1.19 -24.28 -16.08
C CYS A 127 0.67 -25.67 -15.69
N LYS A 128 -0.53 -26.05 -16.10
CA LYS A 128 -1.12 -27.35 -15.81
C LYS A 128 -0.43 -28.52 -16.52
N GLU A 129 0.07 -28.27 -17.74
CA GLU A 129 0.85 -29.25 -18.49
C GLU A 129 2.24 -29.47 -17.90
N GLU A 130 2.89 -28.40 -17.40
CA GLU A 130 4.26 -28.41 -16.93
C GLU A 130 4.41 -28.80 -15.45
N THR A 131 3.40 -28.58 -14.63
CA THR A 131 3.47 -28.91 -13.19
C THR A 131 3.40 -30.41 -12.93
N ARG A 132 4.17 -30.88 -11.95
CA ARG A 132 4.08 -32.27 -11.42
C ARG A 132 2.98 -32.43 -10.37
N LYS A 133 2.41 -31.33 -9.90
CA LYS A 133 1.33 -31.36 -8.92
C LYS A 133 -0.01 -31.55 -9.64
N LYS A 134 -0.98 -32.13 -8.95
CA LYS A 134 -2.35 -32.13 -9.45
C LYS A 134 -2.90 -30.71 -9.37
N LEU A 135 -2.96 -30.00 -10.50
CA LEU A 135 -3.46 -28.64 -10.59
C LEU A 135 -4.91 -28.61 -11.08
N THR A 136 -5.80 -28.09 -10.25
CA THR A 136 -7.19 -27.78 -10.63
C THR A 136 -7.31 -26.27 -10.76
N VAL A 137 -7.71 -25.78 -11.93
CA VAL A 137 -7.87 -24.35 -12.25
C VAL A 137 -9.33 -24.00 -12.41
N ASN A 138 -9.77 -22.97 -11.71
CA ASN A 138 -11.10 -22.38 -11.86
C ASN A 138 -10.92 -20.89 -12.24
N ILE A 139 -11.30 -20.52 -13.46
CA ILE A 139 -11.29 -19.13 -13.93
C ILE A 139 -12.72 -18.60 -13.85
N VAL A 140 -12.92 -17.54 -13.07
CA VAL A 140 -14.20 -16.86 -12.90
C VAL A 140 -14.15 -15.54 -13.68
N GLU A 141 -14.93 -15.50 -14.76
CA GLU A 141 -15.00 -14.37 -15.71
C GLU A 141 -16.04 -13.34 -15.25
N ASP A 142 -15.94 -12.91 -13.98
CA ASP A 142 -16.91 -12.02 -13.35
C ASP A 142 -16.20 -10.94 -12.51
N ASN A 143 -16.96 -9.92 -12.14
CA ASN A 143 -16.46 -8.90 -11.21
C ASN A 143 -16.26 -9.53 -9.82
N TYR A 144 -15.00 -9.59 -9.39
CA TYR A 144 -14.62 -10.23 -8.14
C TYR A 144 -15.38 -9.70 -6.92
N ILE A 145 -15.59 -8.40 -6.84
CA ILE A 145 -16.27 -7.78 -5.69
C ILE A 145 -17.78 -8.04 -5.75
N LEU A 146 -18.38 -7.81 -6.92
CA LEU A 146 -19.84 -7.90 -7.08
C LEU A 146 -20.35 -9.33 -7.07
N SER A 147 -19.51 -10.31 -7.38
CA SER A 147 -19.88 -11.73 -7.28
C SER A 147 -19.94 -12.25 -5.84
N GLN A 148 -19.34 -11.53 -4.86
CA GLN A 148 -19.18 -12.01 -3.48
C GLN A 148 -19.69 -11.04 -2.41
N TYR A 149 -20.18 -9.85 -2.78
CA TYR A 149 -20.56 -8.83 -1.79
C TYR A 149 -21.73 -9.24 -0.89
N LEU A 150 -22.61 -10.12 -1.36
CA LEU A 150 -23.72 -10.63 -0.56
C LEU A 150 -23.22 -11.54 0.58
N ASP A 151 -22.20 -12.36 0.32
CA ASP A 151 -21.52 -13.16 1.34
C ASP A 151 -20.75 -12.28 2.31
N PHE A 152 -20.02 -11.29 1.80
CA PHE A 152 -19.27 -10.35 2.61
C PHE A 152 -20.16 -9.58 3.60
N ASN A 153 -21.35 -9.15 3.17
CA ASN A 153 -22.29 -8.40 3.99
C ASN A 153 -23.28 -9.31 4.78
N HIS A 154 -23.06 -10.63 4.78
CA HIS A 154 -23.96 -11.60 5.46
C HIS A 154 -25.41 -11.50 5.00
N MET A 155 -25.64 -11.16 3.74
CA MET A 155 -26.98 -10.96 3.17
C MET A 155 -27.55 -12.21 2.49
N LEU A 156 -26.73 -13.23 2.25
CA LEU A 156 -27.20 -14.52 1.74
C LEU A 156 -27.82 -15.32 2.89
N GLY A 157 -29.15 -15.50 2.83
CA GLY A 157 -29.84 -16.47 3.69
C GLY A 157 -29.60 -17.89 3.16
N GLY A 158 -28.95 -18.73 3.94
CA GLY A 158 -28.75 -20.14 3.60
C GLY A 158 -27.61 -20.78 4.39
N ASN A 159 -27.47 -22.11 4.29
CA ASN A 159 -26.40 -22.85 4.96
C ASN A 159 -25.14 -23.01 4.13
N ALA A 160 -25.00 -22.29 3.00
CA ALA A 160 -23.82 -22.36 2.17
C ALA A 160 -22.74 -21.44 2.73
N GLU A 161 -21.66 -22.01 3.21
CA GLU A 161 -20.47 -21.27 3.65
C GLU A 161 -19.75 -20.65 2.42
N PRO A 162 -19.33 -19.36 2.49
CA PRO A 162 -18.52 -18.75 1.44
C PRO A 162 -17.25 -19.54 1.21
N LYS A 163 -16.84 -19.67 -0.06
CA LYS A 163 -15.59 -20.37 -0.37
C LYS A 163 -14.39 -19.65 0.26
N LYS A 164 -13.60 -20.40 1.00
CA LYS A 164 -12.39 -19.92 1.69
C LYS A 164 -11.15 -20.58 1.10
N TYR A 165 -10.02 -19.87 1.20
CA TYR A 165 -8.74 -20.27 0.63
C TYR A 165 -7.64 -20.28 1.70
N ASP A 166 -6.67 -21.19 1.56
CA ASP A 166 -5.46 -21.21 2.39
C ASP A 166 -4.56 -20.00 2.09
N PHE A 167 -4.52 -19.59 0.82
CA PHE A 167 -3.65 -18.53 0.33
C PHE A 167 -4.39 -17.57 -0.59
N VAL A 168 -4.02 -16.30 -0.51
CA VAL A 168 -4.44 -15.27 -1.45
C VAL A 168 -3.21 -14.54 -1.95
N ILE A 169 -3.00 -14.48 -3.26
CA ILE A 169 -1.94 -13.72 -3.90
C ILE A 169 -2.56 -12.69 -4.85
N GLY A 170 -1.97 -11.50 -4.99
CA GLY A 170 -2.56 -10.55 -5.93
C GLY A 170 -1.76 -9.26 -6.12
N ASN A 171 -2.00 -8.68 -7.30
CA ASN A 171 -1.65 -7.33 -7.68
C ASN A 171 -2.92 -6.65 -8.23
N PRO A 172 -3.80 -6.17 -7.33
CA PRO A 172 -5.11 -5.64 -7.71
C PRO A 172 -5.01 -4.33 -8.50
N PRO A 173 -6.07 -3.92 -9.22
CA PRO A 173 -6.07 -2.66 -9.98
C PRO A 173 -5.97 -1.43 -9.07
N TYR A 174 -5.04 -0.47 -9.38
CA TYR A 174 -4.83 0.77 -8.62
C TYR A 174 -5.66 1.92 -9.18
N MET A 175 -6.97 1.70 -9.27
CA MET A 175 -7.90 2.66 -9.88
C MET A 175 -8.79 3.29 -8.82
N LYS A 176 -8.85 4.63 -8.83
CA LYS A 176 -9.86 5.36 -8.06
C LYS A 176 -11.21 5.20 -8.74
N ILE A 177 -12.24 4.95 -7.94
CA ILE A 177 -13.61 4.84 -8.39
C ILE A 177 -14.49 5.91 -7.71
N PRO A 178 -15.62 6.30 -8.32
CA PRO A 178 -16.61 7.15 -7.69
C PRO A 178 -17.15 6.53 -6.39
N LYS A 179 -17.68 7.35 -5.48
CA LYS A 179 -18.26 6.87 -4.22
C LYS A 179 -19.51 6.01 -4.43
N ASP A 180 -20.22 6.27 -5.51
CA ASP A 180 -21.44 5.58 -5.94
C ASP A 180 -21.17 4.44 -6.93
N ALA A 181 -19.90 4.13 -7.18
CA ALA A 181 -19.55 2.95 -7.97
C ALA A 181 -20.08 1.66 -7.32
N PRO A 182 -20.51 0.67 -8.10
CA PRO A 182 -21.07 -0.57 -7.57
C PRO A 182 -20.17 -1.26 -6.54
N GLU A 183 -18.86 -1.33 -6.79
CA GLU A 183 -17.89 -1.94 -5.89
C GLU A 183 -17.75 -1.16 -4.56
N ALA A 184 -17.84 0.16 -4.60
CA ALA A 184 -17.78 1.00 -3.40
C ALA A 184 -19.04 0.86 -2.55
N THR A 185 -20.21 0.79 -3.20
CA THR A 185 -21.50 0.60 -2.53
C THR A 185 -21.69 -0.82 -2.01
N ALA A 186 -21.06 -1.79 -2.65
CA ALA A 186 -21.05 -3.19 -2.23
C ALA A 186 -20.26 -3.43 -0.92
N MET A 187 -19.27 -2.57 -0.61
CA MET A 187 -18.42 -2.72 0.57
C MET A 187 -18.33 -1.41 1.40
N PRO A 188 -19.46 -0.91 1.94
CA PRO A 188 -19.51 0.39 2.62
C PRO A 188 -18.71 0.41 3.93
N GLU A 189 -18.50 -0.75 4.55
CA GLU A 189 -17.74 -0.88 5.79
C GLU A 189 -16.29 -0.47 5.64
N VAL A 190 -15.67 -0.78 4.50
CA VAL A 190 -14.26 -0.48 4.23
C VAL A 190 -14.04 0.82 3.45
N CYS A 191 -15.10 1.40 2.89
CA CYS A 191 -15.03 2.59 2.06
C CYS A 191 -15.31 3.87 2.86
N TYR A 192 -14.41 4.86 2.69
CA TYR A 192 -14.59 6.22 3.18
C TYR A 192 -13.97 7.22 2.19
N GLY A 193 -14.70 8.26 1.85
CA GLY A 193 -14.17 9.27 0.92
C GLY A 193 -14.18 8.83 -0.53
N ALA A 194 -13.05 8.92 -1.22
CA ALA A 194 -12.87 8.49 -2.61
C ALA A 194 -12.20 7.11 -2.64
N PRO A 195 -12.96 6.05 -2.89
CA PRO A 195 -12.43 4.69 -2.83
C PRO A 195 -11.47 4.37 -3.98
N ASN A 196 -10.63 3.36 -3.75
CA ASN A 196 -9.72 2.80 -4.76
C ASN A 196 -9.87 1.29 -4.74
N LEU A 197 -9.89 0.66 -5.91
CA LEU A 197 -10.15 -0.77 -6.05
C LEU A 197 -9.17 -1.63 -5.27
N TYR A 198 -7.87 -1.27 -5.18
CA TYR A 198 -6.87 -2.13 -4.55
C TYR A 198 -7.19 -2.48 -3.09
N PHE A 199 -7.72 -1.54 -2.31
CA PHE A 199 -8.02 -1.84 -0.91
C PHE A 199 -9.36 -2.58 -0.76
N ILE A 200 -10.31 -2.38 -1.67
CA ILE A 200 -11.55 -3.16 -1.74
C ILE A 200 -11.21 -4.63 -2.05
N PHE A 201 -10.35 -4.87 -3.05
CA PHE A 201 -9.83 -6.20 -3.37
C PHE A 201 -9.08 -6.84 -2.19
N ALA A 202 -8.23 -6.07 -1.49
CA ALA A 202 -7.52 -6.58 -0.32
C ALA A 202 -8.46 -6.97 0.83
N SER A 203 -9.53 -6.18 1.06
CA SER A 203 -10.53 -6.50 2.07
C SER A 203 -11.33 -7.76 1.72
N MET A 204 -11.77 -7.88 0.48
CA MET A 204 -12.46 -9.08 0.01
C MET A 204 -11.55 -10.31 0.03
N GLY A 205 -10.27 -10.15 -0.36
CA GLY A 205 -9.28 -11.21 -0.29
C GLY A 205 -9.04 -11.70 1.14
N LEU A 206 -8.99 -10.80 2.12
CA LEU A 206 -8.90 -11.15 3.53
C LEU A 206 -10.17 -11.87 4.03
N PHE A 207 -11.35 -11.44 3.58
CA PHE A 207 -12.61 -12.14 3.85
C PHE A 207 -12.57 -13.57 3.30
N ASN A 208 -12.03 -13.78 2.10
CA ASN A 208 -11.95 -15.11 1.48
C ASN A 208 -10.88 -16.04 2.07
N LEU A 209 -10.01 -15.60 2.97
CA LEU A 209 -9.07 -16.48 3.66
C LEU A 209 -9.76 -17.39 4.68
N CYS A 210 -9.27 -18.61 4.80
CA CYS A 210 -9.49 -19.46 5.97
C CYS A 210 -8.88 -18.82 7.22
N GLU A 211 -9.31 -19.23 8.40
CA GLU A 211 -8.58 -18.91 9.64
C GLU A 211 -7.14 -19.44 9.53
N ASN A 212 -6.17 -18.63 9.92
CA ASN A 212 -4.74 -18.85 9.72
C ASN A 212 -4.26 -18.90 8.26
N GLY A 213 -5.11 -18.57 7.29
CA GLY A 213 -4.72 -18.38 5.89
C GLY A 213 -3.82 -17.15 5.71
N GLU A 214 -3.04 -17.13 4.64
CA GLU A 214 -2.05 -16.10 4.38
C GLU A 214 -2.34 -15.37 3.07
N MET A 215 -2.23 -14.04 3.09
CA MET A 215 -2.33 -13.16 1.92
C MET A 215 -0.99 -12.51 1.63
N VAL A 216 -0.59 -12.47 0.37
CA VAL A 216 0.55 -11.67 -0.10
C VAL A 216 0.07 -10.78 -1.25
N TYR A 217 0.08 -9.48 -1.00
CA TYR A 217 -0.34 -8.46 -1.97
C TYR A 217 0.75 -7.42 -2.22
N ILE A 218 0.81 -6.94 -3.46
CA ILE A 218 1.55 -5.73 -3.81
C ILE A 218 0.54 -4.61 -4.05
N ILE A 219 0.61 -3.53 -3.26
CA ILE A 219 -0.36 -2.43 -3.26
C ILE A 219 0.31 -1.09 -2.97
N PRO A 220 -0.29 0.05 -3.38
CA PRO A 220 0.20 1.38 -3.01
C PRO A 220 0.28 1.56 -1.49
N ARG A 221 1.33 2.20 -0.99
CA ARG A 221 1.53 2.43 0.45
C ARG A 221 0.64 3.52 1.06
N SER A 222 -0.10 4.28 0.27
CA SER A 222 -0.91 5.41 0.74
C SER A 222 -1.95 5.06 1.81
N TRP A 223 -2.38 3.80 1.88
CA TRP A 223 -3.32 3.33 2.90
C TRP A 223 -2.74 3.32 4.32
N THR A 224 -1.42 3.28 4.47
CA THR A 224 -0.78 3.13 5.79
C THR A 224 -1.01 4.32 6.71
N SER A 225 -1.26 5.52 6.17
CA SER A 225 -1.45 6.74 6.96
C SER A 225 -2.54 7.69 6.43
N GLY A 226 -3.00 7.51 5.18
CA GLY A 226 -3.99 8.41 4.58
C GLY A 226 -5.34 8.38 5.33
N ALA A 227 -5.94 9.56 5.56
CA ALA A 227 -7.20 9.68 6.29
C ALA A 227 -8.38 8.95 5.61
N TYR A 228 -8.38 8.90 4.27
CA TYR A 228 -9.41 8.19 3.49
C TYR A 228 -9.40 6.67 3.67
N PHE A 229 -8.32 6.12 4.21
CA PHE A 229 -8.16 4.68 4.41
C PHE A 229 -8.43 4.22 5.84
N LYS A 230 -8.97 5.08 6.72
CA LYS A 230 -9.21 4.73 8.12
C LYS A 230 -10.06 3.48 8.26
N ARG A 231 -11.23 3.43 7.62
CA ARG A 231 -12.13 2.28 7.67
C ARG A 231 -11.50 1.00 7.11
N PHE A 232 -10.76 1.14 5.99
CA PHE A 232 -10.00 0.01 5.45
C PHE A 232 -8.96 -0.50 6.45
N ARG A 233 -8.15 0.37 7.07
CA ARG A 233 -7.17 -0.05 8.09
C ARG A 233 -7.84 -0.72 9.28
N GLU A 234 -8.93 -0.16 9.77
CA GLU A 234 -9.71 -0.70 10.88
C GLU A 234 -10.17 -2.13 10.57
N TYR A 235 -10.86 -2.35 9.47
CA TYR A 235 -11.27 -3.70 9.04
C TYR A 235 -10.06 -4.61 8.82
N PHE A 236 -9.11 -4.18 8.00
CA PHE A 236 -8.02 -5.01 7.51
C PHE A 236 -7.03 -5.46 8.60
N LEU A 237 -6.79 -4.60 9.60
CA LEU A 237 -5.87 -4.89 10.70
C LEU A 237 -6.57 -5.45 11.95
N THR A 238 -7.90 -5.44 11.97
CA THR A 238 -8.69 -6.18 12.96
C THR A 238 -8.80 -7.64 12.54
N GLU A 239 -9.23 -7.91 11.32
CA GLU A 239 -9.43 -9.26 10.77
C GLU A 239 -8.13 -9.97 10.40
N GLY A 240 -7.10 -9.21 10.04
CA GLY A 240 -5.79 -9.72 9.67
C GLY A 240 -4.64 -9.08 10.46
N LYS A 241 -3.51 -9.76 10.51
CA LYS A 241 -2.29 -9.27 11.16
C LYS A 241 -1.15 -9.23 10.18
N LEU A 242 -0.47 -8.08 10.10
CA LEU A 242 0.74 -7.91 9.30
C LEU A 242 1.87 -8.76 9.88
N GLU A 243 2.45 -9.64 9.07
CA GLU A 243 3.66 -10.39 9.42
C GLU A 243 4.90 -9.83 8.71
N TYR A 244 4.70 -9.27 7.50
CA TYR A 244 5.80 -8.85 6.65
C TYR A 244 5.43 -7.64 5.81
N ILE A 245 6.39 -6.71 5.64
CA ILE A 245 6.30 -5.56 4.74
C ILE A 245 7.59 -5.47 3.95
N HIS A 246 7.49 -5.32 2.62
CA HIS A 246 8.64 -5.00 1.78
C HIS A 246 8.48 -3.62 1.16
N LEU A 247 9.53 -2.79 1.25
CA LEU A 247 9.58 -1.42 0.78
C LEU A 247 10.53 -1.30 -0.41
N PHE A 248 10.06 -0.67 -1.49
CA PHE A 248 10.92 -0.26 -2.59
C PHE A 248 11.42 1.16 -2.32
N VAL A 249 12.73 1.34 -2.16
CA VAL A 249 13.31 2.65 -1.80
C VAL A 249 13.36 3.60 -3.01
N SER A 250 13.38 3.08 -4.24
CA SER A 250 13.35 3.90 -5.47
C SER A 250 11.95 3.94 -6.06
N ARG A 251 11.36 5.15 -6.15
CA ARG A 251 10.00 5.39 -6.67
C ARG A 251 9.80 4.97 -8.12
N ASN A 252 10.86 4.97 -8.93
CA ASN A 252 10.79 4.88 -10.38
C ASN A 252 11.10 3.51 -10.96
N LYS A 253 11.35 2.48 -10.12
CA LYS A 253 11.89 1.19 -10.58
C LYS A 253 11.05 -0.04 -10.24
N VAL A 254 9.79 0.12 -9.80
CA VAL A 254 8.94 -1.02 -9.45
C VAL A 254 8.30 -1.63 -10.71
N PHE A 255 7.99 -0.79 -11.69
CA PHE A 255 7.40 -1.17 -12.97
C PHE A 255 8.28 -0.63 -14.10
N ASP A 256 9.28 -1.38 -14.52
CA ASP A 256 10.36 -0.94 -15.43
C ASP A 256 9.88 -0.45 -16.81
N LYS A 257 8.70 -0.83 -17.25
CA LYS A 257 8.14 -0.47 -18.56
C LYS A 257 7.03 0.60 -18.49
N GLU A 258 6.62 1.01 -17.27
CA GLU A 258 5.52 1.96 -17.09
C GLU A 258 5.90 3.05 -16.09
N SER A 259 5.73 4.30 -16.49
CA SER A 259 5.99 5.48 -15.64
C SER A 259 4.90 5.65 -14.56
N VAL A 260 4.75 4.67 -13.67
CA VAL A 260 3.85 4.76 -12.53
C VAL A 260 4.57 5.38 -11.35
N LEU A 261 4.17 6.57 -11.00
CA LEU A 261 4.70 7.36 -9.87
C LEU A 261 4.13 6.93 -8.51
N GLN A 262 3.45 5.77 -8.43
CA GLN A 262 2.91 5.27 -7.16
C GLN A 262 3.96 4.46 -6.42
N GLU A 263 4.21 4.82 -5.16
CA GLU A 263 5.02 4.02 -4.25
C GLU A 263 4.21 2.79 -3.81
N THR A 264 4.65 1.62 -4.22
CA THR A 264 4.05 0.35 -3.82
C THR A 264 4.85 -0.33 -2.72
N ILE A 265 4.18 -1.19 -1.99
CA ILE A 265 4.76 -2.09 -0.98
C ILE A 265 4.21 -3.49 -1.20
N ILE A 266 4.99 -4.51 -0.82
CA ILE A 266 4.48 -5.87 -0.71
C ILE A 266 4.18 -6.12 0.76
N ILE A 267 3.00 -6.65 1.04
CA ILE A 267 2.58 -7.01 2.39
C ILE A 267 2.27 -8.49 2.47
N LYS A 268 2.59 -9.10 3.61
CA LYS A 268 2.06 -10.39 4.00
C LYS A 268 1.19 -10.22 5.22
N VAL A 269 -0.03 -10.74 5.15
CA VAL A 269 -1.04 -10.69 6.20
C VAL A 269 -1.51 -12.11 6.49
N LYS A 270 -1.63 -12.45 7.76
CA LYS A 270 -2.27 -13.68 8.22
C LYS A 270 -3.66 -13.36 8.75
N LYS A 271 -4.67 -14.13 8.35
CA LYS A 271 -6.00 -14.01 8.94
C LYS A 271 -6.02 -14.68 10.29
N THR A 272 -6.02 -13.88 11.34
CA THR A 272 -5.99 -14.36 12.72
C THR A 272 -6.33 -13.24 13.69
N SER A 273 -6.94 -13.57 14.82
CA SER A 273 -7.12 -12.67 15.95
C SER A 273 -5.82 -12.49 16.77
N GLU A 274 -4.89 -13.44 16.68
CA GLU A 274 -3.64 -13.42 17.44
C GLU A 274 -2.67 -12.39 16.88
N LYS A 275 -2.34 -11.39 17.69
CA LYS A 275 -1.36 -10.36 17.33
C LYS A 275 0.05 -10.94 17.39
N PRO A 276 0.86 -10.87 16.33
CA PRO A 276 2.25 -11.30 16.38
C PRO A 276 3.09 -10.35 17.25
N GLU A 277 4.16 -10.85 17.84
CA GLU A 277 5.07 -10.01 18.62
C GLU A 277 5.78 -8.96 17.76
N THR A 278 6.12 -9.33 16.51
CA THR A 278 6.92 -8.49 15.62
C THR A 278 6.43 -8.56 14.18
N VAL A 279 6.79 -7.52 13.41
CA VAL A 279 6.67 -7.45 11.95
C VAL A 279 8.07 -7.44 11.34
N THR A 280 8.29 -8.23 10.31
CA THR A 280 9.52 -8.15 9.51
C THR A 280 9.35 -7.09 8.43
N ILE A 281 10.21 -6.09 8.41
CA ILE A 281 10.23 -5.05 7.38
C ILE A 281 11.51 -5.17 6.59
N THR A 282 11.40 -5.34 5.28
CA THR A 282 12.56 -5.39 4.39
C THR A 282 12.51 -4.26 3.37
N SER A 283 13.66 -3.91 2.84
CA SER A 283 13.75 -2.94 1.77
C SER A 283 14.76 -3.33 0.69
N SER A 284 14.44 -2.94 -0.56
CA SER A 284 15.32 -3.05 -1.71
C SER A 284 15.32 -1.75 -2.52
N LYS A 285 16.34 -1.58 -3.39
CA LYS A 285 16.39 -0.41 -4.28
C LYS A 285 15.44 -0.52 -5.47
N SER A 286 15.09 -1.75 -5.87
CA SER A 286 14.21 -2.01 -7.01
C SER A 286 13.66 -3.44 -6.95
N ASN A 287 12.75 -3.77 -7.88
CA ASN A 287 12.22 -5.11 -8.08
C ASN A 287 13.24 -6.13 -8.65
N SER A 288 14.41 -5.69 -9.03
CA SER A 288 15.52 -6.54 -9.52
C SER A 288 16.61 -6.78 -8.46
N ASP A 289 16.46 -6.26 -7.23
CA ASP A 289 17.51 -6.26 -6.20
C ASP A 289 17.13 -7.06 -4.93
N PHE A 290 16.27 -8.06 -5.07
CA PHE A 290 15.86 -8.92 -3.96
C PHE A 290 16.99 -9.78 -3.37
N GLY A 291 18.15 -9.83 -4.01
CA GLY A 291 19.34 -10.52 -3.50
C GLY A 291 20.08 -9.78 -2.38
N LYS A 292 19.78 -8.48 -2.18
CA LYS A 292 20.45 -7.60 -1.21
C LYS A 292 19.44 -6.81 -0.39
N LEU A 293 18.65 -7.52 0.41
CA LEU A 293 17.65 -6.91 1.26
C LEU A 293 18.26 -6.35 2.54
N THR A 294 17.85 -5.14 2.92
CA THR A 294 17.92 -4.70 4.31
C THR A 294 16.72 -5.29 5.04
N SER A 295 16.91 -5.81 6.25
CA SER A 295 15.85 -6.45 7.03
C SER A 295 15.86 -5.96 8.47
N LEU A 296 14.69 -5.56 8.95
CA LEU A 296 14.43 -5.13 10.32
C LEU A 296 13.33 -6.03 10.91
N THR A 297 13.46 -6.38 12.18
CA THR A 297 12.40 -7.02 12.97
C THR A 297 11.93 -6.00 14.00
N VAL A 298 10.71 -5.54 13.88
CA VAL A 298 10.17 -4.41 14.66
C VAL A 298 8.98 -4.90 15.49
N PRO A 299 8.85 -4.51 16.76
CA PRO A 299 7.67 -4.84 17.56
C PRO A 299 6.39 -4.41 16.86
N TYR A 300 5.37 -5.28 16.87
CA TYR A 300 4.11 -5.05 16.15
C TYR A 300 3.47 -3.70 16.53
N ASP A 301 3.43 -3.39 17.83
CA ASP A 301 2.81 -2.18 18.35
C ASP A 301 3.56 -0.87 17.99
N LEU A 302 4.82 -0.98 17.53
CA LEU A 302 5.53 0.15 16.95
C LEU A 302 5.18 0.35 15.47
N VAL A 303 4.84 -0.73 14.77
CA VAL A 303 4.48 -0.71 13.36
C VAL A 303 3.02 -0.33 13.19
N VAL A 304 2.11 -0.99 13.92
CA VAL A 304 0.66 -0.76 13.85
C VAL A 304 0.24 -0.05 15.12
N ALA A 305 -0.08 1.24 15.04
CA ALA A 305 -0.28 2.05 16.22
C ALA A 305 -1.43 3.05 16.13
N GLY A 306 -1.93 3.42 17.32
CA GLY A 306 -3.00 4.40 17.50
C GLY A 306 -4.39 3.83 17.19
N SER A 307 -5.43 4.60 17.57
CA SER A 307 -6.84 4.25 17.35
C SER A 307 -7.24 4.22 15.87
N ASP A 308 -6.43 4.80 14.99
CA ASP A 308 -6.65 4.85 13.54
C ASP A 308 -5.84 3.77 12.80
N TYR A 309 -5.19 2.87 13.53
CA TYR A 309 -4.37 1.78 12.97
C TYR A 309 -3.34 2.26 11.94
N TYR A 310 -2.62 3.35 12.23
CA TYR A 310 -1.53 3.80 11.36
C TYR A 310 -0.44 2.74 11.26
N VAL A 311 0.11 2.55 10.05
CA VAL A 311 1.21 1.63 9.80
C VAL A 311 2.47 2.43 9.51
N TYR A 312 3.44 2.36 10.41
CA TYR A 312 4.72 3.06 10.27
C TYR A 312 5.71 2.23 9.46
N LEU A 313 6.14 2.80 8.36
CA LEU A 313 7.08 2.18 7.43
C LEU A 313 8.50 2.66 7.75
N VAL A 314 9.26 1.83 8.44
CA VAL A 314 10.65 2.14 8.84
C VAL A 314 11.65 1.40 7.95
N THR A 315 12.77 2.04 7.65
CA THR A 315 13.81 1.50 6.75
C THR A 315 15.14 1.26 7.46
N ASP A 316 15.33 1.82 8.64
CA ASP A 316 16.55 1.66 9.44
C ASP A 316 16.30 1.68 10.95
N GLU A 317 17.29 1.31 11.75
CA GLU A 317 17.22 1.25 13.22
C GLU A 317 17.03 2.65 13.85
N ASN A 318 17.47 3.74 13.22
CA ASN A 318 17.29 5.08 13.76
C ASN A 318 15.82 5.49 13.74
N GLU A 319 15.11 5.15 12.64
CA GLU A 319 13.67 5.37 12.55
C GLU A 319 12.90 4.57 13.59
N VAL A 320 13.32 3.33 13.88
CA VAL A 320 12.75 2.51 14.96
C VAL A 320 12.96 3.18 16.33
N GLU A 321 14.16 3.71 16.59
CA GLU A 321 14.44 4.41 17.86
C GLU A 321 13.61 5.72 17.99
N VAL A 322 13.38 6.40 16.87
CA VAL A 322 12.46 7.57 16.86
C VAL A 322 11.04 7.15 17.21
N LEU A 323 10.52 6.07 16.63
CA LEU A 323 9.20 5.56 16.98
C LEU A 323 9.09 5.15 18.43
N LYS A 324 10.11 4.48 19.00
CA LYS A 324 10.15 4.14 20.42
C LYS A 324 10.08 5.38 21.32
N LYS A 325 10.72 6.49 20.91
CA LYS A 325 10.63 7.77 21.64
C LYS A 325 9.26 8.40 21.52
N LEU A 326 8.64 8.36 20.31
CA LEU A 326 7.30 8.90 20.09
C LEU A 326 6.24 8.13 20.91
N HIS A 327 6.36 6.81 21.00
CA HIS A 327 5.44 5.97 21.78
C HIS A 327 5.57 6.16 23.31
N LYS A 328 6.56 6.91 23.80
CA LYS A 328 6.63 7.31 25.21
C LYS A 328 5.67 8.46 25.56
N PHE A 329 5.16 9.18 24.56
CA PHE A 329 4.16 10.20 24.79
C PHE A 329 2.79 9.53 24.99
N ASP A 330 2.17 9.81 26.13
CA ASP A 330 0.86 9.26 26.52
C ASP A 330 -0.31 10.07 25.96
N LYS A 331 -0.04 11.25 25.38
CA LYS A 331 -1.05 12.17 24.86
C LYS A 331 -0.85 12.50 23.40
N THR A 332 -1.94 12.58 22.67
CA THR A 332 -2.00 13.08 21.28
C THR A 332 -2.14 14.60 21.27
N LEU A 333 -1.78 15.25 20.16
CA LEU A 333 -1.97 16.70 19.97
C LEU A 333 -3.42 17.15 20.26
N PRO A 334 -4.48 16.47 19.76
CA PRO A 334 -5.85 16.80 20.13
C PRO A 334 -6.13 16.71 21.64
N ALA A 335 -5.56 15.74 22.34
CA ALA A 335 -5.76 15.55 23.77
C ALA A 335 -5.16 16.69 24.63
N ILE A 336 -4.18 17.40 24.09
CA ILE A 336 -3.60 18.61 24.71
C ILE A 336 -4.18 19.91 24.13
N GLY A 337 -5.29 19.83 23.38
CA GLY A 337 -5.99 21.00 22.85
C GLY A 337 -5.44 21.55 21.52
N VAL A 338 -4.43 20.90 20.93
CA VAL A 338 -3.84 21.33 19.65
C VAL A 338 -4.64 20.72 18.48
N LYS A 339 -5.10 21.58 17.57
CA LYS A 339 -5.85 21.17 16.37
C LYS A 339 -5.02 21.40 15.12
N MET A 340 -4.96 20.40 14.25
CA MET A 340 -4.36 20.56 12.92
C MET A 340 -5.38 21.09 11.93
N LYS A 341 -5.02 22.14 11.19
CA LYS A 341 -5.80 22.67 10.06
C LYS A 341 -4.89 22.90 8.87
N THR A 342 -5.42 22.74 7.67
CA THR A 342 -4.78 23.23 6.45
C THR A 342 -5.07 24.72 6.28
N GLY A 343 -4.23 25.44 5.51
CA GLY A 343 -4.50 26.83 5.14
C GLY A 343 -5.89 26.97 4.52
N LEU A 344 -6.58 28.03 4.89
CA LEU A 344 -7.96 28.28 4.47
C LEU A 344 -8.03 28.94 3.08
N THR A 345 -7.03 29.74 2.73
CA THR A 345 -6.95 30.44 1.45
C THR A 345 -6.19 29.60 0.44
N VAL A 346 -6.83 29.33 -0.70
CA VAL A 346 -6.21 28.68 -1.86
C VAL A 346 -6.00 29.78 -2.90
N ASP A 347 -4.73 30.13 -3.16
CA ASP A 347 -4.31 31.26 -3.97
C ASP A 347 -4.95 31.30 -5.36
N PHE A 348 -4.85 30.21 -6.13
CA PHE A 348 -5.42 30.14 -7.49
C PHE A 348 -6.95 30.20 -7.56
N ARG A 349 -7.67 30.05 -6.43
CA ARG A 349 -9.14 30.15 -6.35
C ARG A 349 -9.62 31.51 -5.86
N ASN A 350 -8.73 32.30 -5.28
CA ASN A 350 -9.06 33.56 -4.60
C ASN A 350 -8.16 34.71 -5.07
N ARG A 351 -7.84 34.76 -6.36
CA ARG A 351 -6.90 35.73 -6.92
C ARG A 351 -7.32 37.18 -6.75
N ASP A 352 -8.60 37.43 -6.69
CA ASP A 352 -9.23 38.75 -6.55
C ASP A 352 -8.93 39.43 -5.21
N ILE A 353 -8.71 38.63 -4.16
CA ILE A 353 -8.39 39.13 -2.81
C ILE A 353 -6.90 39.13 -2.49
N LEU A 354 -6.04 38.64 -3.38
CA LEU A 354 -4.58 38.61 -3.18
C LEU A 354 -3.93 39.96 -3.48
N ARG A 355 -2.88 40.29 -2.71
CA ARG A 355 -2.06 41.50 -2.87
C ARG A 355 -0.58 41.16 -2.72
N ASP A 356 0.24 41.90 -3.45
CA ASP A 356 1.70 41.77 -3.42
C ASP A 356 2.32 42.61 -2.32
N GLU A 357 1.66 43.69 -1.94
CA GLU A 357 2.16 44.62 -0.93
C GLU A 357 1.14 44.80 0.21
N ALA A 358 1.62 45.28 1.34
CA ALA A 358 0.76 45.60 2.47
C ALA A 358 -0.12 46.82 2.13
N GLU A 359 -1.41 46.72 2.33
CA GLU A 359 -2.38 47.83 2.21
C GLU A 359 -3.35 47.77 3.40
N GLU A 360 -4.19 48.79 3.56
CA GLU A 360 -5.15 48.86 4.64
C GLU A 360 -6.09 47.64 4.64
N GLY A 361 -6.17 46.95 5.79
CA GLY A 361 -6.93 45.72 5.95
C GLY A 361 -6.27 44.46 5.41
N ALA A 362 -5.03 44.54 4.89
CA ALA A 362 -4.30 43.39 4.43
C ALA A 362 -3.79 42.52 5.59
N ILE A 363 -3.91 41.21 5.46
CA ILE A 363 -3.39 40.22 6.40
C ILE A 363 -2.34 39.34 5.73
N PRO A 364 -1.30 38.89 6.44
CA PRO A 364 -0.27 38.02 5.91
C PRO A 364 -0.82 36.68 5.40
N LEU A 365 -0.36 36.25 4.22
CA LEU A 365 -0.62 34.94 3.66
C LEU A 365 0.67 34.11 3.64
N PHE A 366 0.75 33.12 4.52
CA PHE A 366 1.94 32.30 4.67
C PHE A 366 1.99 31.12 3.68
N TYR A 367 3.06 31.04 2.91
CA TYR A 367 3.41 29.93 2.03
C TYR A 367 4.53 29.08 2.64
N SER A 368 4.78 27.90 2.08
CA SER A 368 5.87 27.03 2.52
C SER A 368 7.26 27.67 2.42
N GLN A 369 7.44 28.65 1.50
CA GLN A 369 8.67 29.41 1.31
C GLN A 369 9.02 30.33 2.48
N HIS A 370 8.01 30.80 3.25
CA HIS A 370 8.24 31.59 4.46
C HIS A 370 8.82 30.76 5.61
N ILE A 371 8.76 29.43 5.49
CA ILE A 371 9.22 28.54 6.54
C ILE A 371 10.66 28.11 6.22
N LYS A 372 11.65 28.68 6.90
CA LYS A 372 13.06 28.40 6.70
C LYS A 372 13.79 28.14 8.02
N GLN A 373 14.59 27.08 8.07
CA GLN A 373 15.51 26.75 9.17
C GLN A 373 14.91 26.82 10.60
N GLY A 374 13.64 26.50 10.77
CA GLY A 374 13.02 26.56 12.07
C GLY A 374 12.35 27.90 12.39
N LYS A 375 12.22 28.81 11.46
CA LYS A 375 11.64 30.14 11.64
C LYS A 375 10.66 30.48 10.51
N VAL A 376 9.73 31.35 10.79
CA VAL A 376 8.90 32.00 9.79
C VAL A 376 9.57 33.34 9.46
N GLU A 377 9.88 33.53 8.18
CA GLU A 377 10.36 34.80 7.65
C GLU A 377 9.22 35.44 6.85
N PHE A 378 8.90 36.70 7.15
CA PHE A 378 7.85 37.45 6.48
C PHE A 378 8.13 38.97 6.59
N PRO A 379 7.94 39.74 5.51
CA PRO A 379 7.74 39.31 4.14
C PRO A 379 9.01 38.77 3.47
N ILE A 380 8.90 37.99 2.40
CA ILE A 380 10.04 37.50 1.59
C ILE A 380 10.03 38.04 0.16
N GLN A 381 9.19 39.04 -0.11
CA GLN A 381 9.02 39.64 -1.45
C GLN A 381 8.52 38.64 -2.50
N LYS A 382 7.66 37.73 -2.10
CA LYS A 382 6.97 36.81 -2.99
C LYS A 382 5.67 37.42 -3.48
N GLU A 383 5.26 37.14 -4.73
CA GLU A 383 3.94 37.51 -5.21
C GLU A 383 2.82 36.95 -4.29
N HIS A 384 1.79 37.75 -4.02
CA HIS A 384 0.62 37.36 -3.27
C HIS A 384 0.87 37.01 -1.80
N GLU A 385 1.71 37.80 -1.13
CA GLU A 385 1.99 37.60 0.30
C GLU A 385 0.91 38.13 1.24
N TYR A 386 -0.08 38.85 0.70
CA TYR A 386 -1.15 39.43 1.51
C TYR A 386 -2.53 39.09 0.97
N VAL A 387 -3.52 39.13 1.84
CA VAL A 387 -4.93 38.92 1.52
C VAL A 387 -5.77 40.03 2.09
N VAL A 388 -6.66 40.61 1.29
CA VAL A 388 -7.71 41.57 1.72
C VAL A 388 -9.07 40.91 1.58
N THR A 389 -9.71 40.60 2.70
CA THR A 389 -11.01 39.91 2.70
C THR A 389 -11.75 40.14 4.01
N GLU A 390 -13.07 40.22 3.93
CA GLU A 390 -13.96 40.21 5.09
C GLU A 390 -14.52 38.82 5.40
N GLN A 391 -14.22 37.83 4.54
CA GLN A 391 -14.73 36.46 4.67
C GLN A 391 -14.00 35.73 5.80
N LYS A 392 -14.63 35.62 6.97
CA LYS A 392 -14.08 34.90 8.14
C LYS A 392 -13.65 33.47 7.84
N GLY A 393 -14.25 32.81 6.86
CA GLY A 393 -13.91 31.44 6.43
C GLY A 393 -12.55 31.32 5.74
N LEU A 394 -11.97 32.42 5.28
CA LEU A 394 -10.65 32.48 4.63
C LEU A 394 -9.54 32.98 5.59
N MET A 395 -9.90 33.37 6.80
CA MET A 395 -8.97 33.92 7.78
C MET A 395 -8.77 32.96 8.97
N GLN A 396 -7.57 32.90 9.50
CA GLN A 396 -7.28 32.26 10.78
C GLN A 396 -7.44 33.29 11.91
N ASP A 397 -7.90 32.83 13.07
CA ASP A 397 -7.92 33.66 14.27
C ASP A 397 -6.48 34.09 14.65
N ASN A 398 -6.34 35.24 15.29
CA ASN A 398 -5.06 35.65 15.86
C ASN A 398 -4.75 34.82 17.12
N LYS A 399 -3.95 33.76 16.95
CA LYS A 399 -3.57 32.78 18.00
C LYS A 399 -2.15 32.29 17.74
N ASN A 400 -1.61 31.55 18.70
CA ASN A 400 -0.34 30.84 18.52
C ASN A 400 -0.51 29.67 17.55
N TYR A 401 0.38 29.60 16.57
CA TYR A 401 0.38 28.55 15.56
C TYR A 401 1.72 27.85 15.46
N LEU A 402 1.65 26.56 15.21
CA LEU A 402 2.77 25.75 14.77
C LEU A 402 2.62 25.50 13.26
N PHE A 403 3.52 26.05 12.45
CA PHE A 403 3.51 25.85 11.00
C PHE A 403 4.25 24.58 10.64
N VAL A 404 3.60 23.73 9.84
CA VAL A 404 4.17 22.49 9.32
C VAL A 404 4.03 22.50 7.79
N LYS A 405 5.14 22.32 7.08
CA LYS A 405 5.10 22.17 5.61
C LYS A 405 4.32 20.92 5.25
N ARG A 406 3.39 21.05 4.29
CA ARG A 406 2.60 19.92 3.79
C ARG A 406 3.47 18.91 3.01
N PHE A 407 4.48 19.42 2.32
CA PHE A 407 5.45 18.62 1.56
C PHE A 407 6.85 19.07 1.93
N THR A 408 7.73 18.09 2.16
CA THR A 408 9.15 18.32 2.41
C THR A 408 9.97 17.47 1.46
N ALA A 409 11.06 18.02 0.95
CA ALA A 409 12.05 17.24 0.22
C ALA A 409 12.88 16.40 1.21
N LYS A 410 13.40 15.26 0.78
CA LYS A 410 14.26 14.39 1.63
C LYS A 410 15.53 15.13 2.09
N GLU A 411 15.95 16.13 1.35
CA GLU A 411 17.12 16.96 1.59
C GLU A 411 16.87 18.07 2.62
N GLU A 412 15.60 18.33 2.98
CA GLU A 412 15.27 19.33 4.00
C GLU A 412 15.51 18.77 5.41
N PRO A 413 16.46 19.30 6.20
CA PRO A 413 16.82 18.75 7.50
C PRO A 413 15.74 18.97 8.58
N ARG A 414 14.74 19.83 8.34
CA ARG A 414 13.63 20.11 9.25
C ARG A 414 12.34 20.45 8.52
N SER A 415 11.29 19.70 8.78
CA SER A 415 9.97 19.88 8.16
C SER A 415 8.94 20.57 9.06
N CYS A 416 9.23 20.73 10.35
CA CYS A 416 8.30 21.27 11.33
C CYS A 416 8.91 22.45 12.09
N LEU A 417 8.09 23.46 12.36
CA LEU A 417 8.52 24.70 12.97
C LEU A 417 7.53 25.23 13.99
N LEU A 418 8.07 25.67 15.11
CA LEU A 418 7.33 26.38 16.16
C LEU A 418 7.29 27.86 15.82
N TYR A 419 6.10 28.43 15.77
CA TYR A 419 5.86 29.86 15.64
C TYR A 419 5.02 30.33 16.83
N THR A 420 5.45 31.40 17.50
CA THR A 420 4.76 32.01 18.63
C THR A 420 4.13 33.34 18.21
N SER A 421 3.11 33.80 18.93
CA SER A 421 2.31 34.99 18.62
C SER A 421 3.11 36.30 18.51
N ASP A 422 4.28 36.36 19.07
CA ASP A 422 5.08 37.60 19.11
C ASP A 422 5.48 38.09 17.71
N ALA A 423 5.64 37.16 16.76
CA ALA A 423 5.93 37.54 15.37
C ALA A 423 4.68 37.91 14.55
N ALA A 424 3.47 37.57 15.03
CA ALA A 424 2.22 38.05 14.41
C ALA A 424 1.94 39.50 14.81
N ASP A 425 2.36 39.91 15.99
CA ASP A 425 2.24 41.28 16.45
C ASP A 425 3.32 42.19 15.81
N GLU A 426 4.54 41.69 15.55
CA GLU A 426 5.55 42.40 14.77
C GLU A 426 5.12 42.59 13.30
N ALA A 427 4.41 41.63 12.70
CA ALA A 427 3.86 41.78 11.36
C ALA A 427 2.66 42.74 11.26
N ARG A 428 2.06 43.12 12.40
CA ARG A 428 1.00 44.15 12.50
C ARG A 428 1.52 45.56 12.81
N SER A 429 2.76 45.69 13.21
CA SER A 429 3.40 46.94 13.59
C SER A 429 4.24 47.53 12.48
N VAL A 430 3.80 47.46 11.25
CA VAL A 430 4.35 48.30 10.19
C VAL A 430 3.37 49.44 10.00
N ASP A 431 3.63 50.53 10.77
CA ASP A 431 3.11 51.85 10.46
C ASP A 431 3.68 52.37 9.16
#